data_7b893cf572639441f4e3206af669e7a8
#
_entry.id   7b893cf572639441f4e3206af669e7a8
#
_cell.length_a   1.000
_cell.length_b   1.000
_cell.length_c   1.000
_cell.angle_alpha   90.00
_cell.angle_beta   90.00
_cell.angle_gamma   90.00
#
_symmetry.space_group_name_H-M   'P 1'
#
loop_
_entity.id
_entity.type
_entity.pdbx_description
1 polymer ?
#
loop_
_entity_poly.entity_id
_entity_poly.type
_entity_poly.pdbx_seq_one_letter_code
_entity_poly.pdbx_strand_id
1 'polypeptide(L)'
;MRTKIKTKRSSVNKNNILQKDHETVIGKIIYLSEKQDRKGQERGREYFIINKHANGHRKIVAHCEIDDRPAVMRDITYSLDQNWLPLDCFVRISVDDKFMGTGWFNFGEDFAECEVVTTPEGRLSKKMQTDGRLKTFQNHAIACDAWHLRLYDHNKNNGPQNIGEVVLSSPDHRGATGPMLFSITMAINFVGEETVTVKAGTFDALHFQFVGTPGLPEEHPPYDIWCTNDGEYLFLKGAVGGYMQTYYELVELSKS
;
A
#
# COMPACT_ATOMS: atom_id res chain seq x y z
N MET A 1 -8.88 23.01 -63.15
CA MET A 1 -8.46 23.80 -61.98
C MET A 1 -8.20 22.85 -60.82
N ARG A 2 -6.93 22.56 -60.46
CA ARG A 2 -6.58 21.69 -59.31
C ARG A 2 -6.15 22.60 -58.16
N THR A 3 -6.95 22.66 -57.11
CA THR A 3 -6.68 23.41 -55.89
C THR A 3 -5.60 22.68 -55.08
N LYS A 4 -4.43 23.30 -54.91
CA LYS A 4 -3.36 22.80 -54.02
C LYS A 4 -3.69 23.13 -52.56
N ILE A 5 -4.00 22.11 -51.78
CA ILE A 5 -4.10 22.22 -50.31
C ILE A 5 -2.69 22.35 -49.76
N LYS A 6 -2.37 23.53 -49.20
CA LYS A 6 -1.14 23.74 -48.43
C LYS A 6 -1.34 23.20 -47.01
N THR A 7 -0.79 22.05 -46.71
CA THR A 7 -0.65 21.56 -45.32
C THR A 7 0.42 22.38 -44.60
N LYS A 8 -0.01 23.22 -43.65
CA LYS A 8 0.91 23.82 -42.66
C LYS A 8 1.43 22.67 -41.74
N ARG A 9 2.70 22.31 -41.90
CA ARG A 9 3.40 21.51 -40.90
C ARG A 9 3.61 22.41 -39.67
N SER A 10 2.90 22.16 -38.56
CA SER A 10 3.24 22.72 -37.27
C SER A 10 4.59 22.16 -36.86
N SER A 11 5.57 23.02 -36.60
CA SER A 11 6.84 22.63 -36.00
C SER A 11 6.57 22.15 -34.57
N VAL A 12 6.52 20.84 -34.36
CA VAL A 12 6.55 20.25 -33.02
C VAL A 12 7.89 20.60 -32.40
N ASN A 13 7.86 21.38 -31.33
CA ASN A 13 9.04 21.81 -30.61
C ASN A 13 9.69 20.55 -29.99
N LYS A 14 10.81 20.09 -30.56
CA LYS A 14 11.51 18.86 -30.17
C LYS A 14 12.04 18.86 -28.73
N ASN A 15 12.03 20.02 -28.05
CA ASN A 15 12.51 20.16 -26.68
C ASN A 15 11.49 19.77 -25.58
N ASN A 16 10.20 19.51 -25.92
CA ASN A 16 9.17 19.14 -24.96
C ASN A 16 8.93 17.62 -24.83
N ILE A 17 9.69 16.78 -25.55
CA ILE A 17 9.43 15.33 -25.60
C ILE A 17 10.10 14.58 -24.42
N LEU A 18 10.91 15.24 -23.60
CA LEU A 18 11.70 14.58 -22.54
C LEU A 18 11.39 15.07 -21.12
N GLN A 19 10.44 15.97 -20.92
CA GLN A 19 10.05 16.36 -19.57
C GLN A 19 9.08 15.34 -19.01
N LYS A 20 9.47 14.63 -17.95
CA LYS A 20 8.58 13.75 -17.20
C LYS A 20 7.54 14.61 -16.48
N ASP A 21 6.26 14.28 -16.70
CA ASP A 21 5.13 14.93 -15.99
C ASP A 21 4.77 14.20 -14.68
N HIS A 22 5.70 13.42 -14.12
CA HIS A 22 5.51 12.67 -12.90
C HIS A 22 6.83 12.44 -12.16
N GLU A 23 6.74 12.34 -10.85
CA GLU A 23 7.82 11.86 -9.99
C GLU A 23 7.75 10.34 -9.87
N THR A 24 8.90 9.70 -9.83
CA THR A 24 9.00 8.25 -9.61
C THR A 24 9.85 7.98 -8.37
N VAL A 25 9.30 7.19 -7.45
CA VAL A 25 10.02 6.66 -6.28
C VAL A 25 10.13 5.15 -6.44
N ILE A 26 11.34 4.62 -6.37
CA ILE A 26 11.61 3.17 -6.41
C ILE A 26 12.26 2.79 -5.09
N GLY A 27 11.78 1.72 -4.46
CA GLY A 27 12.33 1.28 -3.19
C GLY A 27 12.25 -0.23 -2.98
N LYS A 28 13.00 -0.67 -1.94
CA LYS A 28 12.99 -2.03 -1.45
C LYS A 28 12.86 -2.03 0.07
N ILE A 29 11.93 -2.82 0.57
CA ILE A 29 11.75 -3.11 2.00
C ILE A 29 12.18 -4.56 2.23
N ILE A 30 12.93 -4.83 3.31
CA ILE A 30 13.22 -6.18 3.78
C ILE A 30 12.40 -6.49 5.03
N TYR A 31 12.05 -7.75 5.20
CA TYR A 31 11.34 -8.28 6.36
C TYR A 31 12.31 -9.13 7.17
N LEU A 32 12.54 -8.76 8.42
CA LEU A 32 13.47 -9.42 9.32
C LEU A 32 12.73 -10.10 10.46
N SER A 33 13.18 -11.26 10.86
CA SER A 33 12.66 -11.94 12.04
C SER A 33 13.18 -11.29 13.31
N GLU A 34 12.28 -11.04 14.28
CA GLU A 34 12.62 -10.69 15.66
C GLU A 34 12.48 -11.89 16.63
N LYS A 35 12.15 -13.09 16.11
CA LYS A 35 12.10 -14.33 16.89
C LYS A 35 13.49 -14.69 17.38
N GLN A 36 13.60 -15.11 18.65
CA GLN A 36 14.87 -15.33 19.33
C GLN A 36 15.80 -16.31 18.60
N ASP A 37 15.24 -17.37 18.02
CA ASP A 37 15.95 -18.43 17.31
C ASP A 37 16.50 -18.03 15.93
N ARG A 38 15.99 -16.93 15.35
CA ARG A 38 16.35 -16.46 14.01
C ARG A 38 16.35 -14.93 13.87
N LYS A 39 16.68 -14.24 14.95
CA LYS A 39 16.71 -12.77 14.99
C LYS A 39 17.63 -12.20 13.92
N GLY A 40 17.10 -11.22 13.14
CA GLY A 40 17.81 -10.56 12.05
C GLY A 40 17.88 -11.38 10.76
N GLN A 41 17.34 -12.60 10.72
CA GLN A 41 17.24 -13.36 9.47
C GLN A 41 16.19 -12.72 8.55
N GLU A 42 16.54 -12.52 7.28
CA GLU A 42 15.58 -12.10 6.27
C GLU A 42 14.53 -13.18 6.06
N ARG A 43 13.27 -12.78 6.08
CA ARG A 43 12.10 -13.66 5.94
C ARG A 43 11.17 -13.24 4.80
N GLY A 44 11.57 -12.22 4.06
CA GLY A 44 10.83 -11.71 2.93
C GLY A 44 11.28 -10.33 2.52
N ARG A 45 10.69 -9.82 1.46
CA ARG A 45 11.00 -8.51 0.89
C ARG A 45 9.87 -7.97 0.05
N GLU A 46 9.93 -6.67 -0.21
CA GLU A 46 9.01 -5.99 -1.10
C GLU A 46 9.79 -5.03 -1.99
N TYR A 47 9.51 -5.08 -3.28
CA TYR A 47 9.98 -4.11 -4.26
C TYR A 47 8.80 -3.25 -4.69
N PHE A 48 8.97 -1.92 -4.73
CA PHE A 48 7.88 -1.04 -5.13
C PHE A 48 8.32 0.10 -6.03
N ILE A 49 7.37 0.57 -6.84
CA ILE A 49 7.48 1.77 -7.67
C ILE A 49 6.25 2.63 -7.40
N ILE A 50 6.45 3.84 -6.89
CA ILE A 50 5.40 4.86 -6.74
C ILE A 50 5.58 5.90 -7.82
N ASN A 51 4.50 6.20 -8.56
CA ASN A 51 4.44 7.34 -9.46
C ASN A 51 3.46 8.37 -8.89
N LYS A 52 3.90 9.62 -8.77
CA LYS A 52 3.08 10.77 -8.46
C LYS A 52 2.95 11.63 -9.71
N HIS A 53 1.74 11.74 -10.23
CA HIS A 53 1.43 12.53 -11.41
C HIS A 53 1.31 14.03 -11.07
N ALA A 54 1.51 14.90 -12.06
CA ALA A 54 1.41 16.35 -11.89
C ALA A 54 0.05 16.83 -11.35
N ASN A 55 -1.03 16.07 -11.60
CA ASN A 55 -2.36 16.33 -11.04
C ASN A 55 -2.55 15.83 -9.60
N GLY A 56 -1.52 15.27 -8.97
CA GLY A 56 -1.56 14.72 -7.62
C GLY A 56 -2.04 13.28 -7.50
N HIS A 57 -2.48 12.63 -8.59
CA HIS A 57 -2.79 11.20 -8.56
C HIS A 57 -1.54 10.38 -8.25
N ARG A 58 -1.72 9.28 -7.55
CA ARG A 58 -0.64 8.36 -7.18
C ARG A 58 -0.96 6.95 -7.64
N LYS A 59 0.05 6.24 -8.08
CA LYS A 59 -0.01 4.82 -8.38
C LYS A 59 1.19 4.12 -7.75
N ILE A 60 0.95 2.98 -7.13
CA ILE A 60 2.02 2.07 -6.71
C ILE A 60 1.89 0.73 -7.43
N VAL A 61 3.04 0.18 -7.81
CA VAL A 61 3.20 -1.24 -8.16
C VAL A 61 4.13 -1.83 -7.10
N ALA A 62 3.73 -2.94 -6.48
CA ALA A 62 4.56 -3.63 -5.51
C ALA A 62 4.57 -5.14 -5.78
N HIS A 63 5.74 -5.75 -5.58
CA HIS A 63 5.98 -7.18 -5.56
C HIS A 63 6.46 -7.57 -4.17
N CYS A 64 5.66 -8.40 -3.49
CA CYS A 64 5.89 -8.79 -2.10
C CYS A 64 6.18 -10.29 -2.03
N GLU A 65 7.24 -10.66 -1.32
CA GLU A 65 7.63 -12.05 -1.05
C GLU A 65 7.72 -12.28 0.46
N ILE A 66 7.05 -13.32 0.96
CA ILE A 66 7.19 -13.83 2.33
C ILE A 66 7.72 -15.25 2.23
N ASP A 67 8.94 -15.48 2.74
CA ASP A 67 9.63 -16.77 2.62
C ASP A 67 9.18 -17.78 3.68
N ASP A 68 8.61 -17.31 4.80
CA ASP A 68 8.07 -18.18 5.85
C ASP A 68 6.89 -19.00 5.33
N ARG A 69 6.93 -20.29 5.61
CA ARG A 69 5.88 -21.24 5.19
C ARG A 69 4.56 -21.01 5.95
N PRO A 70 3.42 -21.05 5.26
CA PRO A 70 3.28 -21.10 3.81
C PRO A 70 3.81 -19.81 3.16
N ALA A 71 4.71 -19.96 2.18
CA ALA A 71 5.34 -18.83 1.48
C ALA A 71 4.29 -18.05 0.68
N VAL A 72 4.42 -16.71 0.64
CA VAL A 72 3.48 -15.85 -0.08
C VAL A 72 4.22 -15.03 -1.11
N MET A 73 3.71 -15.02 -2.33
CA MET A 73 4.12 -14.09 -3.38
C MET A 73 2.89 -13.30 -3.82
N ARG A 74 2.99 -11.98 -3.78
CA ARG A 74 1.88 -11.08 -4.11
C ARG A 74 2.34 -9.94 -4.98
N ASP A 75 1.61 -9.71 -6.07
CA ASP A 75 1.73 -8.53 -6.90
C ASP A 75 0.51 -7.65 -6.71
N ILE A 76 0.73 -6.34 -6.56
CA ILE A 76 -0.32 -5.34 -6.53
C ILE A 76 -0.06 -4.20 -7.52
N THR A 77 -1.16 -3.59 -7.98
CA THR A 77 -1.16 -2.25 -8.56
C THR A 77 -2.30 -1.50 -7.89
N TYR A 78 -2.01 -0.36 -7.29
CA TYR A 78 -2.99 0.43 -6.52
C TYR A 78 -2.92 1.89 -6.91
N SER A 79 -4.09 2.50 -7.17
CA SER A 79 -4.19 3.90 -7.61
C SER A 79 -5.02 4.72 -6.64
N LEU A 80 -4.58 5.97 -6.43
CA LEU A 80 -5.24 6.98 -5.60
C LEU A 80 -5.43 8.27 -6.39
N ASP A 81 -6.51 8.99 -6.11
CA ASP A 81 -6.70 10.34 -6.63
C ASP A 81 -5.82 11.37 -5.89
N GLN A 82 -5.92 12.66 -6.27
CA GLN A 82 -5.16 13.76 -5.66
C GLN A 82 -5.51 13.98 -4.18
N ASN A 83 -6.66 13.50 -3.71
CA ASN A 83 -7.10 13.58 -2.32
C ASN A 83 -6.75 12.32 -1.53
N TRP A 84 -5.93 11.43 -2.10
CA TRP A 84 -5.56 10.14 -1.53
C TRP A 84 -6.72 9.13 -1.39
N LEU A 85 -7.82 9.34 -2.10
CA LEU A 85 -8.93 8.40 -2.07
C LEU A 85 -8.67 7.26 -3.07
N PRO A 86 -8.94 6.01 -2.69
CA PRO A 86 -8.80 4.86 -3.57
C PRO A 86 -9.59 5.01 -4.87
N LEU A 87 -8.97 4.63 -5.99
CA LEU A 87 -9.59 4.54 -7.32
C LEU A 87 -9.78 3.07 -7.70
N ASP A 88 -8.69 2.33 -7.77
CA ASP A 88 -8.70 0.91 -8.08
C ASP A 88 -7.51 0.17 -7.47
N CYS A 89 -7.62 -1.16 -7.38
CA CYS A 89 -6.51 -2.01 -7.00
C CYS A 89 -6.57 -3.35 -7.75
N PHE A 90 -5.43 -3.84 -8.23
CA PHE A 90 -5.24 -5.21 -8.70
C PHE A 90 -4.39 -5.98 -7.70
N VAL A 91 -4.80 -7.21 -7.42
CA VAL A 91 -4.06 -8.14 -6.57
C VAL A 91 -3.92 -9.48 -7.28
N ARG A 92 -2.72 -10.03 -7.32
CA ARG A 92 -2.43 -11.41 -7.71
C ARG A 92 -1.64 -12.08 -6.60
N ILE A 93 -2.03 -13.29 -6.23
CA ILE A 93 -1.41 -13.99 -5.11
C ILE A 93 -1.14 -15.47 -5.42
N SER A 94 0.02 -15.95 -4.98
CA SER A 94 0.39 -17.36 -4.88
C SER A 94 0.81 -17.71 -3.45
N VAL A 95 0.49 -18.92 -3.01
CA VAL A 95 0.87 -19.45 -1.70
C VAL A 95 1.50 -20.83 -1.90
N ASP A 96 2.70 -21.04 -1.38
CA ASP A 96 3.51 -22.25 -1.59
C ASP A 96 3.59 -22.65 -3.08
N ASP A 97 3.91 -21.66 -3.94
CA ASP A 97 4.02 -21.78 -5.40
C ASP A 97 2.71 -22.17 -6.13
N LYS A 98 1.57 -22.14 -5.41
CA LYS A 98 0.27 -22.39 -6.00
C LYS A 98 -0.47 -21.07 -6.21
N PHE A 99 -1.00 -20.88 -7.40
CA PHE A 99 -1.89 -19.75 -7.67
C PHE A 99 -3.12 -19.83 -6.78
N MET A 100 -3.36 -18.77 -5.98
CA MET A 100 -4.52 -18.67 -5.09
C MET A 100 -5.61 -17.81 -5.68
N GLY A 101 -5.27 -16.80 -6.46
CA GLY A 101 -6.26 -15.96 -7.10
C GLY A 101 -5.68 -14.65 -7.65
N THR A 102 -6.54 -13.97 -8.40
CA THR A 102 -6.35 -12.59 -8.85
C THR A 102 -7.65 -11.84 -8.71
N GLY A 103 -7.59 -10.53 -8.47
CA GLY A 103 -8.77 -9.69 -8.32
C GLY A 103 -8.52 -8.25 -8.74
N TRP A 104 -9.57 -7.64 -9.26
CA TRP A 104 -9.70 -6.21 -9.46
C TRP A 104 -10.69 -5.66 -8.44
N PHE A 105 -10.33 -4.55 -7.82
CA PHE A 105 -11.14 -3.81 -6.86
C PHE A 105 -11.37 -2.41 -7.41
N ASN A 106 -12.61 -1.93 -7.29
CA ASN A 106 -13.04 -0.61 -7.72
C ASN A 106 -13.77 0.10 -6.59
N PHE A 107 -13.54 1.41 -6.47
CA PHE A 107 -14.05 2.21 -5.37
C PHE A 107 -14.85 3.39 -5.91
N GLY A 108 -16.18 3.37 -5.71
CA GLY A 108 -17.10 4.41 -6.16
C GLY A 108 -17.39 5.44 -5.08
N GLU A 109 -18.44 6.24 -5.31
CA GLU A 109 -18.82 7.31 -4.40
C GLU A 109 -19.36 6.81 -3.05
N ASP A 110 -19.98 5.63 -3.06
CA ASP A 110 -20.63 5.03 -1.89
C ASP A 110 -20.54 3.50 -1.89
N PHE A 111 -19.60 2.94 -2.63
CA PHE A 111 -19.40 1.50 -2.69
C PHE A 111 -17.96 1.10 -2.91
N ALA A 112 -17.64 -0.13 -2.50
CA ALA A 112 -16.48 -0.90 -2.94
C ALA A 112 -16.97 -2.17 -3.64
N GLU A 113 -16.34 -2.55 -4.75
CA GLU A 113 -16.66 -3.78 -5.45
C GLU A 113 -15.41 -4.53 -5.90
N CYS A 114 -15.51 -5.82 -6.11
CA CYS A 114 -14.44 -6.61 -6.68
C CYS A 114 -14.95 -7.66 -7.67
N GLU A 115 -14.13 -7.89 -8.70
CA GLU A 115 -14.21 -9.03 -9.61
C GLU A 115 -12.95 -9.88 -9.39
N VAL A 116 -13.14 -11.11 -8.91
CA VAL A 116 -12.02 -11.98 -8.54
C VAL A 116 -12.16 -13.37 -9.15
N VAL A 117 -11.01 -14.01 -9.37
CA VAL A 117 -10.93 -15.43 -9.69
C VAL A 117 -10.01 -16.08 -8.67
N THR A 118 -10.54 -16.97 -7.86
CA THR A 118 -9.78 -17.71 -6.85
C THR A 118 -9.74 -19.20 -7.20
N THR A 119 -8.71 -19.88 -6.75
CA THR A 119 -8.59 -21.34 -6.99
C THR A 119 -9.72 -22.13 -6.29
N PRO A 120 -10.06 -21.85 -5.02
CA PRO A 120 -11.09 -22.63 -4.33
C PRO A 120 -12.51 -22.30 -4.78
N GLU A 121 -12.85 -21.02 -5.09
CA GLU A 121 -14.23 -20.60 -5.35
C GLU A 121 -14.54 -20.32 -6.84
N GLY A 122 -13.50 -20.21 -7.69
CA GLY A 122 -13.66 -19.80 -9.09
C GLY A 122 -13.90 -18.29 -9.22
N ARG A 123 -14.78 -17.88 -10.15
CA ARG A 123 -15.10 -16.47 -10.37
C ARG A 123 -16.15 -15.97 -9.39
N LEU A 124 -15.87 -14.88 -8.71
CA LEU A 124 -16.75 -14.21 -7.78
C LEU A 124 -16.82 -12.71 -8.08
N SER A 125 -18.02 -12.14 -7.92
CA SER A 125 -18.27 -10.70 -7.91
C SER A 125 -18.86 -10.34 -6.54
N LYS A 126 -18.32 -9.31 -5.91
CA LYS A 126 -18.87 -8.79 -4.64
C LYS A 126 -18.92 -7.29 -4.69
N LYS A 127 -20.03 -6.73 -4.20
CA LYS A 127 -20.20 -5.29 -3.98
C LYS A 127 -20.67 -5.05 -2.57
N MET A 128 -20.11 -4.05 -1.92
CA MET A 128 -20.50 -3.61 -0.59
C MET A 128 -20.77 -2.11 -0.61
N GLN A 129 -21.78 -1.68 0.15
CA GLN A 129 -22.07 -0.27 0.38
C GLN A 129 -21.07 0.29 1.38
N THR A 130 -20.60 1.53 1.15
CA THR A 130 -19.73 2.28 2.06
C THR A 130 -20.42 3.57 2.51
N ASP A 131 -19.98 4.14 3.63
CA ASP A 131 -20.45 5.45 4.08
C ASP A 131 -19.68 6.56 3.35
N GLY A 132 -20.10 6.85 2.12
CA GLY A 132 -19.42 7.74 1.19
C GLY A 132 -18.16 7.09 0.58
N ARG A 133 -17.33 7.91 -0.07
CA ARG A 133 -16.09 7.43 -0.70
C ARG A 133 -15.14 6.80 0.33
N LEU A 134 -14.68 5.60 0.02
CA LEU A 134 -13.72 4.90 0.86
C LEU A 134 -12.46 5.75 1.05
N LYS A 135 -12.05 5.94 2.30
CA LYS A 135 -10.89 6.78 2.64
C LYS A 135 -9.56 6.05 2.44
N THR A 136 -9.55 4.73 2.57
CA THR A 136 -8.34 3.92 2.48
C THR A 136 -8.68 2.46 2.19
N PHE A 137 -7.73 1.74 1.58
CA PHE A 137 -7.85 0.32 1.25
C PHE A 137 -6.56 -0.41 1.60
N GLN A 138 -6.65 -1.52 2.33
CA GLN A 138 -5.51 -2.33 2.71
C GLN A 138 -5.29 -3.46 1.69
N ASN A 139 -4.20 -3.37 0.95
CA ASN A 139 -3.81 -4.32 -0.09
C ASN A 139 -2.67 -5.26 0.34
N HIS A 140 -2.23 -5.15 1.60
CA HIS A 140 -1.15 -5.91 2.24
C HIS A 140 0.26 -5.69 1.66
N ALA A 141 0.49 -4.63 0.89
CA ALA A 141 1.84 -4.17 0.61
C ALA A 141 2.32 -3.27 1.75
N ILE A 142 3.48 -3.55 2.32
CA ILE A 142 4.06 -2.81 3.45
C ILE A 142 4.30 -1.33 3.09
N ALA A 143 4.70 -1.05 1.85
CA ALA A 143 4.87 0.32 1.37
C ALA A 143 3.57 1.15 1.44
N CYS A 144 2.39 0.50 1.42
CA CYS A 144 1.08 1.15 1.52
C CYS A 144 0.60 1.33 2.97
N ASP A 145 1.17 0.62 3.94
CA ASP A 145 0.71 0.66 5.33
C ASP A 145 0.79 2.07 5.92
N ALA A 146 1.84 2.81 5.59
CA ALA A 146 2.00 4.19 6.05
C ALA A 146 0.94 5.15 5.46
N TRP A 147 0.28 4.80 4.36
CA TRP A 147 -0.74 5.65 3.76
C TRP A 147 -2.05 5.70 4.55
N HIS A 148 -2.28 4.75 5.47
CA HIS A 148 -3.41 4.83 6.41
C HIS A 148 -3.20 5.93 7.46
N LEU A 149 -1.94 6.24 7.80
CA LEU A 149 -1.56 7.14 8.90
C LEU A 149 -2.00 8.59 8.66
N ARG A 150 -2.15 9.00 7.40
CA ARG A 150 -2.68 10.32 7.02
C ARG A 150 -4.11 10.59 7.52
N LEU A 151 -4.83 9.54 7.93
CA LEU A 151 -6.20 9.66 8.45
C LEU A 151 -6.24 10.04 9.94
N TYR A 152 -5.08 10.08 10.61
CA TYR A 152 -4.99 10.57 11.98
C TYR A 152 -5.22 12.08 12.01
N ASP A 153 -6.14 12.54 12.85
CA ASP A 153 -6.49 13.96 12.98
C ASP A 153 -5.68 14.60 14.11
N HIS A 154 -4.61 15.30 13.76
CA HIS A 154 -3.73 15.99 14.71
C HIS A 154 -4.42 17.15 15.46
N ASN A 155 -5.62 17.58 15.05
CA ASN A 155 -6.39 18.61 15.74
C ASN A 155 -7.25 18.04 16.89
N LYS A 156 -7.39 16.72 16.97
CA LYS A 156 -8.06 16.04 18.08
C LYS A 156 -7.10 15.81 19.24
N ASN A 157 -7.67 15.43 20.39
CA ASN A 157 -6.86 15.03 21.54
C ASN A 157 -5.87 13.92 21.17
N ASN A 158 -4.66 13.97 21.73
CA ASN A 158 -3.66 12.93 21.58
C ASN A 158 -4.20 11.58 22.07
N GLY A 159 -3.75 10.51 21.43
CA GLY A 159 -4.10 9.14 21.77
C GLY A 159 -4.72 8.38 20.60
N PRO A 160 -5.15 7.14 20.82
CA PRO A 160 -5.71 6.31 19.77
C PRO A 160 -6.98 6.92 19.16
N GLN A 161 -7.04 6.94 17.83
CA GLN A 161 -8.19 7.40 17.06
C GLN A 161 -8.67 6.26 16.15
N ASN A 162 -9.97 5.98 16.19
CA ASN A 162 -10.59 5.11 15.20
C ASN A 162 -10.69 5.89 13.87
N ILE A 163 -10.06 5.37 12.81
CA ILE A 163 -10.07 5.96 11.47
C ILE A 163 -11.26 5.54 10.62
N GLY A 164 -12.17 4.75 11.20
CA GLY A 164 -13.38 4.26 10.55
C GLY A 164 -13.19 2.92 9.86
N GLU A 165 -14.05 2.69 8.87
CA GLU A 165 -14.02 1.47 8.08
C GLU A 165 -12.78 1.43 7.18
N VAL A 166 -12.09 0.29 7.20
CA VAL A 166 -10.98 -0.05 6.30
C VAL A 166 -11.36 -1.33 5.56
N VAL A 167 -11.44 -1.24 4.24
CA VAL A 167 -11.67 -2.40 3.39
C VAL A 167 -10.34 -3.02 3.02
N LEU A 168 -10.26 -4.35 3.11
CA LEU A 168 -9.07 -5.14 2.84
C LEU A 168 -9.26 -6.04 1.62
N SER A 169 -8.17 -6.41 0.97
CA SER A 169 -8.15 -7.43 -0.09
C SER A 169 -8.15 -8.88 0.43
N SER A 170 -7.98 -9.08 1.75
CA SER A 170 -7.92 -10.39 2.40
C SER A 170 -8.20 -10.26 3.90
N PRO A 171 -8.88 -11.23 4.55
CA PRO A 171 -9.00 -11.27 6.01
C PRO A 171 -7.75 -11.79 6.72
N ASP A 172 -6.78 -12.34 6.00
CA ASP A 172 -5.52 -12.85 6.55
C ASP A 172 -4.50 -11.73 6.65
N HIS A 173 -3.82 -11.58 7.80
CA HIS A 173 -2.86 -10.51 8.04
C HIS A 173 -1.64 -10.52 7.09
N ARG A 174 -1.30 -11.67 6.50
CA ARG A 174 -0.27 -11.78 5.45
C ARG A 174 -0.86 -11.61 4.05
N GLY A 175 -2.20 -11.44 3.95
CA GLY A 175 -2.91 -11.43 2.69
C GLY A 175 -2.80 -12.75 1.93
N ALA A 176 -2.75 -13.91 2.65
CA ALA A 176 -2.47 -15.23 2.08
C ALA A 176 -3.71 -15.98 1.58
N THR A 177 -4.89 -15.34 1.56
CA THR A 177 -6.10 -15.91 0.96
C THR A 177 -6.27 -15.48 -0.48
N GLY A 178 -7.16 -16.11 -1.24
CA GLY A 178 -7.66 -15.55 -2.50
C GLY A 178 -8.22 -14.15 -2.28
N PRO A 179 -8.04 -13.20 -3.24
CA PRO A 179 -8.50 -11.82 -3.06
C PRO A 179 -10.02 -11.75 -2.89
N MET A 180 -10.48 -10.94 -1.94
CA MET A 180 -11.90 -10.67 -1.70
C MET A 180 -12.07 -9.38 -0.89
N LEU A 181 -13.24 -8.74 -0.96
CA LEU A 181 -13.56 -7.63 -0.06
C LEU A 181 -13.82 -8.13 1.35
N PHE A 182 -13.11 -7.56 2.30
CA PHE A 182 -13.28 -7.76 3.72
C PHE A 182 -13.21 -6.42 4.45
N SER A 183 -14.05 -6.19 5.44
CA SER A 183 -14.11 -4.91 6.15
C SER A 183 -13.81 -5.07 7.63
N ILE A 184 -13.01 -4.16 8.14
CA ILE A 184 -12.69 -4.01 9.56
C ILE A 184 -12.81 -2.56 9.99
N THR A 185 -12.66 -2.29 11.28
CA THR A 185 -12.30 -0.98 11.78
C THR A 185 -10.83 -0.98 12.21
N MET A 186 -10.18 0.18 12.14
CA MET A 186 -8.78 0.31 12.53
C MET A 186 -8.59 1.52 13.43
N ALA A 187 -7.75 1.38 14.46
CA ALA A 187 -7.36 2.48 15.32
C ALA A 187 -5.86 2.76 15.19
N ILE A 188 -5.52 4.04 15.10
CA ILE A 188 -4.15 4.56 14.97
C ILE A 188 -3.86 5.46 16.16
N ASN A 189 -2.66 5.34 16.72
CA ASN A 189 -2.10 6.24 17.71
C ASN A 189 -0.89 6.97 17.14
N PHE A 190 -0.84 8.29 17.26
CA PHE A 190 0.37 9.07 16.97
C PHE A 190 1.27 9.06 18.20
N VAL A 191 2.51 8.63 18.02
CA VAL A 191 3.51 8.51 19.10
C VAL A 191 4.39 9.75 19.16
N GLY A 192 4.82 10.29 18.01
CA GLY A 192 5.67 11.47 17.97
C GLY A 192 6.41 11.66 16.66
N GLU A 193 7.29 12.65 16.66
CA GLU A 193 8.22 12.94 15.56
C GLU A 193 9.64 12.62 16.01
N GLU A 194 10.43 12.04 15.11
CA GLU A 194 11.84 11.73 15.39
C GLU A 194 12.66 11.66 14.10
N THR A 195 13.97 11.76 14.21
CA THR A 195 14.87 11.47 13.10
C THR A 195 15.18 9.96 13.08
N VAL A 196 14.92 9.30 11.97
CA VAL A 196 15.09 7.85 11.78
C VAL A 196 16.18 7.57 10.76
N THR A 197 17.11 6.69 11.10
CA THR A 197 18.10 6.14 10.17
C THR A 197 17.74 4.70 9.84
N VAL A 198 17.60 4.42 8.54
CA VAL A 198 17.44 3.10 7.93
C VAL A 198 18.52 2.90 6.87
N LYS A 199 18.68 1.71 6.30
CA LYS A 199 19.72 1.47 5.27
C LYS A 199 19.59 2.39 4.05
N ALA A 200 18.37 2.81 3.70
CA ALA A 200 18.11 3.73 2.59
C ALA A 200 18.51 5.20 2.88
N GLY A 201 18.77 5.58 4.13
CA GLY A 201 19.15 6.95 4.50
C GLY A 201 18.65 7.37 5.86
N THR A 202 18.78 8.68 6.14
CA THR A 202 18.28 9.33 7.36
C THR A 202 17.16 10.30 7.00
N PHE A 203 16.06 10.26 7.76
CA PHE A 203 14.82 10.96 7.45
C PHE A 203 14.21 11.58 8.71
N ASP A 204 13.57 12.74 8.56
CA ASP A 204 12.60 13.22 9.52
C ASP A 204 11.34 12.38 9.40
N ALA A 205 10.89 11.80 10.48
CA ALA A 205 9.86 10.78 10.49
C ALA A 205 8.73 11.08 11.48
N LEU A 206 7.53 10.63 11.10
CA LEU A 206 6.38 10.48 11.98
C LEU A 206 6.33 9.04 12.46
N HIS A 207 6.18 8.85 13.79
CA HIS A 207 5.97 7.55 14.41
C HIS A 207 4.52 7.38 14.81
N PHE A 208 3.91 6.30 14.33
CA PHE A 208 2.55 5.89 14.64
C PHE A 208 2.50 4.43 15.08
N GLN A 209 1.37 4.05 15.67
CA GLN A 209 1.09 2.67 16.02
C GLN A 209 -0.33 2.29 15.60
N PHE A 210 -0.51 1.17 14.90
CA PHE A 210 -1.80 0.50 14.79
C PHE A 210 -2.07 -0.21 16.10
N VAL A 211 -3.15 0.16 16.79
CA VAL A 211 -3.42 -0.29 18.16
C VAL A 211 -4.66 -1.14 18.31
N GLY A 212 -5.39 -1.38 17.22
CA GLY A 212 -6.54 -2.26 17.23
C GLY A 212 -7.11 -2.46 15.82
N THR A 213 -7.47 -3.69 15.53
CA THR A 213 -8.05 -4.12 14.26
C THR A 213 -9.23 -5.08 14.51
N PRO A 214 -10.26 -4.65 15.29
CA PRO A 214 -11.40 -5.51 15.56
C PRO A 214 -12.08 -5.91 14.24
N GLY A 215 -12.47 -7.19 14.15
CA GLY A 215 -13.08 -7.75 12.95
C GLY A 215 -12.18 -8.68 12.16
N LEU A 216 -10.85 -8.68 12.38
CA LEU A 216 -9.98 -9.72 11.85
C LEU A 216 -10.25 -11.06 12.55
N PRO A 217 -10.15 -12.20 11.83
CA PRO A 217 -10.25 -13.54 12.44
C PRO A 217 -9.21 -13.78 13.55
N GLU A 218 -8.03 -13.20 13.41
CA GLU A 218 -6.99 -13.12 14.43
C GLU A 218 -6.57 -11.65 14.56
N GLU A 219 -6.70 -11.09 15.76
CA GLU A 219 -6.38 -9.70 16.01
C GLU A 219 -4.88 -9.44 15.74
N HIS A 220 -4.60 -8.41 14.95
CA HIS A 220 -3.23 -8.04 14.64
C HIS A 220 -2.55 -7.46 15.89
N PRO A 221 -1.34 -7.93 16.27
CA PRO A 221 -0.58 -7.30 17.35
C PRO A 221 -0.33 -5.82 17.07
N PRO A 222 -0.08 -5.00 18.10
CA PRO A 222 0.34 -3.61 17.91
C PRO A 222 1.49 -3.52 16.90
N TYR A 223 1.35 -2.59 15.95
CA TYR A 223 2.28 -2.42 14.84
C TYR A 223 2.79 -0.99 14.81
N ASP A 224 4.05 -0.79 15.16
CA ASP A 224 4.74 0.49 15.08
C ASP A 224 5.19 0.75 13.65
N ILE A 225 4.90 1.95 13.12
CA ILE A 225 5.25 2.37 11.77
C ILE A 225 5.88 3.76 11.81
N TRP A 226 6.99 3.90 11.10
CA TRP A 226 7.64 5.18 10.83
C TRP A 226 7.54 5.50 9.34
N CYS A 227 7.10 6.71 9.04
CA CYS A 227 7.02 7.22 7.67
C CYS A 227 7.64 8.61 7.58
N THR A 228 7.93 9.07 6.36
CA THR A 228 8.47 10.42 6.14
C THR A 228 7.49 11.50 6.61
N ASN A 229 8.06 12.61 7.16
CA ASN A 229 7.33 13.80 7.59
C ASN A 229 7.31 14.87 6.49
N ASP A 230 7.04 14.46 5.23
CA ASP A 230 7.01 15.34 4.06
C ASP A 230 5.62 15.40 3.39
N GLY A 231 4.61 14.78 4.03
CA GLY A 231 3.25 14.68 3.50
C GLY A 231 3.06 13.55 2.46
N GLU A 232 4.11 12.82 2.10
CA GLU A 232 4.02 11.67 1.18
C GLU A 232 3.89 10.34 1.93
N TYR A 233 4.10 10.32 3.26
CA TYR A 233 3.94 9.13 4.10
C TYR A 233 4.68 7.92 3.52
N LEU A 234 5.93 8.13 3.04
CA LEU A 234 6.75 7.02 2.56
C LEU A 234 7.15 6.13 3.74
N PHE A 235 6.88 4.84 3.65
CA PHE A 235 7.26 3.87 4.68
C PHE A 235 8.78 3.83 4.87
N LEU A 236 9.26 3.90 6.11
CA LEU A 236 10.69 3.85 6.48
C LEU A 236 11.04 2.56 7.21
N LYS A 237 10.33 2.28 8.28
CA LYS A 237 10.48 1.04 9.08
C LYS A 237 9.18 0.72 9.79
N GLY A 238 9.08 -0.52 10.25
CA GLY A 238 7.98 -0.97 11.09
C GLY A 238 8.37 -2.11 12.00
N ALA A 239 7.68 -2.26 13.13
CA ALA A 239 7.93 -3.31 14.11
C ALA A 239 6.61 -3.89 14.61
N VAL A 240 6.45 -5.20 14.47
CA VAL A 240 5.29 -5.94 14.96
C VAL A 240 5.73 -6.90 16.04
N GLY A 241 5.11 -6.81 17.21
CA GLY A 241 5.35 -7.70 18.34
C GLY A 241 4.51 -8.97 18.32
N GLY A 242 4.14 -9.43 19.52
CA GLY A 242 3.25 -10.58 19.73
C GLY A 242 3.72 -11.86 19.03
N TYR A 243 2.83 -12.53 18.34
CA TYR A 243 3.13 -13.77 17.63
C TYR A 243 3.89 -13.54 16.30
N MET A 244 3.85 -12.33 15.73
CA MET A 244 4.49 -12.02 14.44
C MET A 244 6.00 -11.81 14.59
N GLN A 245 6.45 -11.04 15.58
CA GLN A 245 7.85 -10.74 15.87
C GLN A 245 8.65 -10.44 14.58
N THR A 246 8.22 -9.38 13.88
CA THR A 246 8.76 -8.98 12.58
C THR A 246 9.21 -7.53 12.62
N TYR A 247 10.31 -7.23 11.98
CA TYR A 247 10.81 -5.89 11.71
C TYR A 247 10.90 -5.67 10.20
N TYR A 248 10.44 -4.52 9.75
CA TYR A 248 10.48 -4.10 8.34
C TYR A 248 11.39 -2.90 8.21
N GLU A 249 12.21 -2.85 7.15
CA GLU A 249 13.14 -1.75 6.93
C GLU A 249 13.24 -1.40 5.45
N LEU A 250 13.11 -0.10 5.12
CA LEU A 250 13.43 0.43 3.81
C LEU A 250 14.96 0.40 3.63
N VAL A 251 15.45 -0.39 2.66
CA VAL A 251 16.88 -0.60 2.46
C VAL A 251 17.43 0.05 1.20
N GLU A 252 16.58 0.30 0.22
CA GLU A 252 16.93 0.96 -1.03
C GLU A 252 15.86 2.01 -1.36
N LEU A 253 16.28 3.18 -1.82
CA LEU A 253 15.43 4.27 -2.26
C LEU A 253 16.09 5.08 -3.38
N SER A 254 15.35 5.32 -4.45
CA SER A 254 15.71 6.30 -5.47
C SER A 254 14.50 7.14 -5.87
N LYS A 255 14.73 8.42 -6.16
CA LYS A 255 13.71 9.38 -6.62
C LYS A 255 14.16 9.99 -7.93
N SER A 256 13.25 10.15 -8.91
CA SER A 256 13.54 10.74 -10.22
C SER A 256 12.35 11.51 -10.81
#